data_978930615679e720cb7b76905dc6012a
#
_entry.id   978930615679e720cb7b76905dc6012a
#
_cell.length_a   1.000
_cell.length_b   1.000
_cell.length_c   1.000
_cell.angle_alpha   90.00
_cell.angle_beta   90.00
_cell.angle_gamma   90.00
#
_symmetry.space_group_name_H-M   'P 1'
#
loop_
_entity.id
_entity.type
_entity.pdbx_description
1 polymer ?
#
loop_
_entity_poly.entity_id
_entity_poly.type
_entity_poly.pdbx_seq_one_letter_code
_entity_poly.pdbx_strand_id
1 'polypeptide(L)'
;MNKLIKNLMIAAAISVAIVGVCAPATVSANGGSWQKNSVGWWYKNSDGSYPKNQWQRIDGKWYYFDGRGYITHSKWERINGHWYYFNTSGHMTENTWKMIGDKWYYFDTKGHILSNQWVGDYYVGKDGDMLKNTVTPDNYVVGGDGKWDKRFSRELAEKAKYQNLDNSRFSKFGAAHYISTYYKLDYTAALQLLEIIYPNYNPINNAKRAIKFFMPSADINKDPHVWVSRSKLMERFTDTGPKGDFRFSKEEVEKALDELNHEIDVAGMFQMQAVKALKALDSSNHTSKVNYENLLTLQGFTKEEIKNVFNIVKIDFAHNAQLKASSYLSGQKPTISRNYILRLLQEIHKFTKEEAEEGLQRLNYDFKINLRNLIEQNYTTSSDYNGMLSKKSIIISIARTQEMKESESYIIREVLEEYNINYTERAKLRAINILKNIKYSRNDLIKSLVDGWGFTKEEATNAVKDLKHENLTD
;
A
#
# COMPACT_ATOMS: atom_id res chain seq x y z
N MET A 1 4.55 -29.73 36.22
CA MET A 1 5.14 -30.42 35.04
C MET A 1 6.65 -30.30 34.96
N ASN A 2 7.33 -29.89 36.02
CA ASN A 2 8.72 -29.41 35.95
C ASN A 2 9.81 -30.28 36.59
N LYS A 3 9.46 -31.35 37.31
CA LYS A 3 10.45 -32.27 37.90
C LYS A 3 10.60 -33.58 37.12
N LEU A 4 9.57 -34.05 36.46
CA LEU A 4 9.62 -35.30 35.68
C LEU A 4 10.42 -35.14 34.37
N ILE A 5 10.34 -33.99 33.71
CA ILE A 5 11.06 -33.76 32.45
C ILE A 5 12.56 -33.53 32.69
N LYS A 6 12.94 -32.90 33.81
CA LYS A 6 14.36 -32.80 34.18
C LYS A 6 14.99 -34.15 34.47
N ASN A 7 14.23 -35.06 35.08
CA ASN A 7 14.73 -36.41 35.39
C ASN A 7 14.79 -37.34 34.15
N LEU A 8 13.94 -37.12 33.14
CA LEU A 8 14.01 -37.88 31.88
C LEU A 8 15.21 -37.44 31.01
N MET A 9 15.57 -36.15 31.00
CA MET A 9 16.73 -35.68 30.23
C MET A 9 18.08 -36.11 30.85
N ILE A 10 18.12 -36.32 32.17
CA ILE A 10 19.32 -36.83 32.84
C ILE A 10 19.44 -38.35 32.64
N ALA A 11 18.34 -39.08 32.50
CA ALA A 11 18.33 -40.54 32.28
C ALA A 11 18.72 -40.96 30.84
N ALA A 12 18.48 -40.11 29.83
CA ALA A 12 18.88 -40.41 28.45
C ALA A 12 20.40 -40.26 28.17
N ALA A 13 21.16 -39.65 29.09
CA ALA A 13 22.59 -39.51 28.97
C ALA A 13 23.41 -40.68 29.57
N ILE A 14 22.75 -41.72 30.11
CA ILE A 14 23.42 -42.80 30.87
C ILE A 14 23.41 -44.17 30.18
N SER A 15 22.89 -44.29 28.98
CA SER A 15 22.92 -45.57 28.27
C SER A 15 23.79 -45.50 27.00
N VAL A 16 25.10 -45.39 27.16
CA VAL A 16 26.07 -45.84 26.16
C VAL A 16 27.05 -46.80 26.82
N ALA A 17 27.00 -47.96 26.29
CA ALA A 17 27.71 -49.18 26.59
C ALA A 17 29.14 -49.03 27.09
N ILE A 18 29.40 -49.74 28.10
CA ILE A 18 30.74 -50.22 28.50
C ILE A 18 31.33 -51.03 27.33
N VAL A 19 32.08 -50.36 26.46
CA VAL A 19 33.14 -50.99 25.70
C VAL A 19 34.44 -50.66 26.39
N GLY A 20 35.06 -51.64 26.92
CA GLY A 20 36.32 -51.51 27.65
C GLY A 20 37.38 -50.77 26.86
N VAL A 21 37.59 -49.52 27.22
CA VAL A 21 38.78 -48.78 26.85
C VAL A 21 39.70 -48.80 28.07
N CYS A 22 40.82 -49.50 27.96
CA CYS A 22 41.90 -49.42 28.91
C CYS A 22 42.11 -47.98 29.33
N ALA A 23 41.74 -47.64 30.56
CA ALA A 23 42.22 -46.38 31.15
C ALA A 23 43.76 -46.42 31.12
N PRO A 24 44.43 -45.36 30.63
CA PRO A 24 45.88 -45.32 30.73
C PRO A 24 46.26 -45.50 32.18
N ALA A 25 47.19 -46.39 32.43
CA ALA A 25 47.67 -46.68 33.75
C ALA A 25 48.06 -45.34 34.43
N THR A 26 47.41 -45.03 35.56
CA THR A 26 47.74 -43.85 36.36
C THR A 26 49.08 -44.04 37.01
N VAL A 27 50.14 -43.55 36.37
CA VAL A 27 51.42 -43.44 37.05
C VAL A 27 51.34 -42.16 37.88
N SER A 28 51.21 -42.29 39.20
CA SER A 28 51.39 -41.17 40.13
C SER A 28 52.88 -40.85 40.16
N ALA A 29 53.25 -39.70 39.62
CA ALA A 29 54.66 -39.26 39.61
C ALA A 29 55.04 -38.70 40.99
N ASN A 30 55.34 -39.61 41.93
CA ASN A 30 55.95 -39.18 43.17
C ASN A 30 57.48 -39.17 42.97
N GLY A 31 58.08 -37.95 42.97
CA GLY A 31 59.50 -37.72 43.01
C GLY A 31 60.26 -37.39 41.73
N GLY A 32 59.59 -37.07 40.67
CA GLY A 32 60.19 -36.52 39.42
C GLY A 32 60.36 -35.01 39.43
N SER A 33 60.97 -34.47 38.38
CA SER A 33 61.19 -33.01 38.24
C SER A 33 60.91 -32.48 36.86
N TRP A 34 60.32 -31.28 36.82
CA TRP A 34 60.13 -30.51 35.58
C TRP A 34 61.46 -30.01 35.05
N GLN A 35 61.64 -30.20 33.76
CA GLN A 35 62.81 -29.76 32.99
C GLN A 35 62.35 -28.85 31.83
N LYS A 36 63.18 -27.87 31.48
CA LYS A 36 62.94 -26.99 30.36
C LYS A 36 64.20 -26.81 29.51
N ASN A 37 64.04 -26.83 28.22
CA ASN A 37 65.09 -26.43 27.27
C ASN A 37 64.53 -25.52 26.18
N SER A 38 65.27 -25.27 25.14
CA SER A 38 64.84 -24.41 24.00
C SER A 38 63.64 -24.94 23.21
N VAL A 39 63.33 -26.23 23.32
CA VAL A 39 62.19 -26.86 22.61
C VAL A 39 60.89 -26.78 23.44
N GLY A 40 60.98 -26.97 24.77
CA GLY A 40 59.80 -26.92 25.63
C GLY A 40 60.01 -27.52 26.99
N TRP A 41 58.90 -27.78 27.70
CA TRP A 41 58.86 -28.42 28.98
C TRP A 41 58.70 -29.93 28.83
N TRP A 42 59.44 -30.73 29.66
CA TRP A 42 59.33 -32.20 29.77
C TRP A 42 59.50 -32.59 31.24
N TYR A 43 59.13 -33.81 31.58
CA TYR A 43 59.17 -34.30 32.95
C TYR A 43 60.14 -35.49 33.07
N LYS A 44 61.06 -35.39 33.97
CA LYS A 44 62.01 -36.46 34.29
C LYS A 44 61.45 -37.20 35.49
N ASN A 45 61.12 -38.51 35.33
CA ASN A 45 60.70 -39.36 36.40
C ASN A 45 61.82 -39.66 37.39
N SER A 46 61.49 -40.18 38.60
CA SER A 46 62.45 -40.53 39.62
C SER A 46 63.45 -41.61 39.20
N ASP A 47 63.08 -42.48 38.28
CA ASP A 47 63.95 -43.53 37.71
C ASP A 47 64.81 -43.03 36.55
N GLY A 48 64.78 -41.74 36.27
CA GLY A 48 65.50 -41.11 35.16
C GLY A 48 64.84 -41.16 33.79
N SER A 49 63.75 -41.92 33.60
CA SER A 49 62.96 -41.96 32.39
C SER A 49 62.15 -40.71 32.16
N TYR A 50 61.57 -40.56 30.98
CA TYR A 50 60.63 -39.48 30.65
C TYR A 50 59.52 -39.98 29.74
N PRO A 51 58.26 -39.48 29.93
CA PRO A 51 57.09 -39.95 29.18
C PRO A 51 57.16 -39.51 27.71
N LYS A 52 56.69 -40.40 26.78
CA LYS A 52 56.52 -40.13 25.33
C LYS A 52 55.23 -40.71 24.84
N ASN A 53 54.50 -40.02 24.01
CA ASN A 53 53.21 -40.44 23.49
C ASN A 53 52.25 -40.99 24.56
N GLN A 54 52.25 -40.38 25.75
CA GLN A 54 51.45 -40.89 26.87
C GLN A 54 50.91 -39.78 27.78
N TRP A 55 49.84 -40.15 28.49
CA TRP A 55 49.29 -39.35 29.54
C TRP A 55 50.05 -39.57 30.85
N GLN A 56 50.23 -38.51 31.61
CA GLN A 56 50.75 -38.60 32.97
C GLN A 56 50.06 -37.59 33.88
N ARG A 57 49.67 -38.00 35.08
CA ARG A 57 49.12 -37.14 36.10
C ARG A 57 50.26 -36.70 37.06
N ILE A 58 50.48 -35.39 37.10
CA ILE A 58 51.56 -34.79 37.93
C ILE A 58 50.90 -33.72 38.79
N ASP A 59 51.10 -33.77 40.10
CA ASP A 59 50.52 -32.83 41.08
C ASP A 59 49.02 -32.60 40.89
N GLY A 60 48.31 -33.70 40.64
CA GLY A 60 46.85 -33.71 40.46
C GLY A 60 46.35 -33.16 39.09
N LYS A 61 47.23 -32.81 38.20
CA LYS A 61 46.93 -32.31 36.86
C LYS A 61 47.31 -33.30 35.77
N TRP A 62 46.50 -33.44 34.70
CA TRP A 62 46.81 -34.27 33.56
C TRP A 62 47.62 -33.51 32.51
N TYR A 63 48.66 -34.15 32.02
CA TYR A 63 49.53 -33.72 30.94
C TYR A 63 49.59 -34.80 29.86
N TYR A 64 49.76 -34.39 28.61
CA TYR A 64 50.10 -35.29 27.51
C TYR A 64 51.48 -34.95 26.96
N PHE A 65 52.32 -35.92 26.84
CA PHE A 65 53.68 -35.81 26.33
C PHE A 65 53.70 -36.31 24.86
N ASP A 66 54.23 -35.47 23.97
CA ASP A 66 54.36 -35.83 22.58
C ASP A 66 55.40 -36.94 22.30
N GLY A 67 55.59 -37.38 21.07
CA GLY A 67 56.56 -38.40 20.71
C GLY A 67 58.00 -38.08 21.03
N ARG A 68 58.33 -36.81 21.26
CA ARG A 68 59.63 -36.33 21.66
C ARG A 68 59.76 -36.21 23.19
N GLY A 69 58.68 -36.34 23.92
CA GLY A 69 58.60 -36.24 25.35
C GLY A 69 58.34 -34.83 25.91
N TYR A 70 57.90 -33.89 25.06
CA TYR A 70 57.52 -32.54 25.52
C TYR A 70 56.03 -32.47 25.79
N ILE A 71 55.62 -31.64 26.76
CA ILE A 71 54.18 -31.44 27.04
C ILE A 71 53.48 -30.74 25.89
N THR A 72 52.27 -31.15 25.61
CA THR A 72 51.31 -30.44 24.80
C THR A 72 50.76 -29.27 25.59
N HIS A 73 50.80 -28.03 25.03
CA HIS A 73 50.26 -26.85 25.67
C HIS A 73 49.68 -25.85 24.68
N SER A 74 48.81 -24.98 25.16
CA SER A 74 48.21 -23.87 24.40
C SER A 74 47.56 -24.29 23.08
N LYS A 75 47.05 -25.50 22.95
CA LYS A 75 46.47 -25.99 21.70
C LYS A 75 45.44 -27.10 21.88
N TRP A 76 44.66 -27.29 20.83
CA TRP A 76 43.87 -28.50 20.61
C TRP A 76 44.75 -29.67 20.20
N GLU A 77 44.47 -30.83 20.73
CA GLU A 77 45.15 -32.05 20.33
C GLU A 77 44.16 -33.21 20.23
N ARG A 78 44.26 -33.98 19.16
CA ARG A 78 43.41 -35.18 18.96
C ARG A 78 44.19 -36.41 19.37
N ILE A 79 43.78 -37.05 20.46
CA ILE A 79 44.46 -38.19 21.01
C ILE A 79 43.47 -39.37 21.08
N ASN A 80 43.82 -40.50 20.50
CA ASN A 80 42.95 -41.67 20.44
C ASN A 80 41.50 -41.38 19.98
N GLY A 81 41.33 -40.50 18.98
CA GLY A 81 40.03 -40.19 18.42
C GLY A 81 39.24 -39.09 19.13
N HIS A 82 39.65 -38.63 20.31
CA HIS A 82 39.02 -37.59 21.10
C HIS A 82 39.77 -36.27 21.03
N TRP A 83 39.06 -35.14 21.06
CA TRP A 83 39.67 -33.84 21.14
C TRP A 83 39.81 -33.39 22.57
N TYR A 84 41.01 -32.86 22.89
CA TYR A 84 41.41 -32.31 24.19
C TYR A 84 41.94 -30.89 23.99
N TYR A 85 41.88 -30.08 25.04
CA TYR A 85 42.52 -28.77 25.04
C TYR A 85 43.49 -28.65 26.22
N PHE A 86 44.71 -28.22 25.93
CA PHE A 86 45.74 -28.00 26.91
C PHE A 86 45.95 -26.48 27.07
N ASN A 87 45.91 -26.01 28.32
CA ASN A 87 46.14 -24.62 28.63
C ASN A 87 47.61 -24.20 28.46
N THR A 88 47.97 -22.94 28.79
CA THR A 88 49.33 -22.40 28.66
C THR A 88 50.33 -23.12 29.52
N SER A 89 49.89 -23.70 30.64
CA SER A 89 50.73 -24.50 31.56
C SER A 89 50.80 -26.00 31.17
N GLY A 90 50.17 -26.39 30.04
CA GLY A 90 50.12 -27.80 29.62
C GLY A 90 49.09 -28.66 30.37
N HIS A 91 48.25 -28.07 31.22
CA HIS A 91 47.21 -28.84 31.90
C HIS A 91 46.06 -29.16 30.95
N MET A 92 45.61 -30.39 30.91
CA MET A 92 44.38 -30.79 30.25
C MET A 92 43.20 -30.06 30.89
N THR A 93 42.35 -29.46 30.04
CA THR A 93 41.06 -28.91 30.48
C THR A 93 40.05 -30.04 30.69
N GLU A 94 39.44 -30.12 31.88
CA GLU A 94 38.48 -31.16 32.25
C GLU A 94 37.35 -30.62 33.12
N ASN A 95 36.15 -31.20 33.01
CA ASN A 95 34.96 -30.91 33.81
C ASN A 95 34.65 -29.41 33.94
N THR A 96 34.73 -28.68 32.84
CA THR A 96 34.56 -27.21 32.87
C THR A 96 34.23 -26.69 31.50
N TRP A 97 33.57 -25.51 31.54
CA TRP A 97 33.43 -24.64 30.36
C TRP A 97 34.75 -23.87 30.12
N LYS A 98 35.15 -23.81 28.89
CA LYS A 98 36.36 -23.05 28.50
C LYS A 98 36.07 -22.25 27.21
N MET A 99 36.36 -20.95 27.28
CA MET A 99 36.40 -20.11 26.10
C MET A 99 37.74 -20.25 25.38
N ILE A 100 37.68 -20.62 24.10
CA ILE A 100 38.85 -20.82 23.25
C ILE A 100 38.59 -20.05 21.95
N GLY A 101 39.38 -19.04 21.69
CA GLY A 101 39.05 -18.04 20.70
C GLY A 101 37.80 -17.25 21.14
N ASP A 102 36.77 -17.21 20.29
CA ASP A 102 35.49 -16.53 20.52
C ASP A 102 34.33 -17.51 20.87
N LYS A 103 34.65 -18.82 21.05
CA LYS A 103 33.68 -19.88 21.24
C LYS A 103 33.84 -20.56 22.61
N TRP A 104 32.70 -20.96 23.22
CA TRP A 104 32.67 -21.74 24.44
C TRP A 104 32.54 -23.21 24.13
N TYR A 105 33.36 -24.04 24.85
CA TYR A 105 33.39 -25.47 24.78
C TYR A 105 33.22 -26.07 26.15
N TYR A 106 32.62 -27.25 26.28
CA TYR A 106 32.59 -27.96 27.54
C TYR A 106 33.40 -29.26 27.44
N PHE A 107 34.22 -29.48 28.44
CA PHE A 107 35.03 -30.66 28.56
C PHE A 107 34.47 -31.55 29.70
N ASP A 108 34.31 -32.84 29.44
CA ASP A 108 33.84 -33.81 30.41
C ASP A 108 34.95 -34.10 31.49
N THR A 109 34.63 -34.98 32.44
CA THR A 109 35.58 -35.40 33.48
C THR A 109 36.80 -36.16 32.96
N LYS A 110 36.76 -36.60 31.69
CA LYS A 110 37.89 -37.24 31.00
C LYS A 110 38.67 -36.26 30.11
N GLY A 111 38.26 -35.00 30.09
CA GLY A 111 38.82 -33.99 29.22
C GLY A 111 38.36 -34.03 27.76
N HIS A 112 37.34 -34.88 27.42
CA HIS A 112 36.81 -34.91 26.09
C HIS A 112 35.86 -33.72 25.83
N ILE A 113 35.99 -33.11 24.68
CA ILE A 113 35.00 -32.14 24.25
C ILE A 113 33.65 -32.79 24.05
N LEU A 114 32.58 -32.20 24.57
CA LEU A 114 31.22 -32.66 24.30
C LEU A 114 30.68 -32.02 23.01
N SER A 115 29.83 -32.73 22.28
CA SER A 115 29.14 -32.26 21.09
C SER A 115 27.73 -32.85 20.97
N ASN A 116 26.85 -32.14 20.24
CA ASN A 116 25.46 -32.54 19.96
C ASN A 116 24.63 -32.88 21.21
N GLN A 117 24.80 -32.14 22.30
CA GLN A 117 24.08 -32.43 23.54
C GLN A 117 23.95 -31.21 24.46
N TRP A 118 23.05 -31.33 25.44
CA TRP A 118 22.86 -30.36 26.50
C TRP A 118 23.89 -30.52 27.62
N VAL A 119 24.37 -29.40 28.12
CA VAL A 119 25.19 -29.26 29.33
C VAL A 119 24.49 -28.26 30.25
N GLY A 120 23.64 -28.75 31.13
CA GLY A 120 22.76 -27.89 31.91
C GLY A 120 21.73 -27.18 30.99
N ASP A 121 21.72 -25.85 31.05
CA ASP A 121 20.83 -25.02 30.20
C ASP A 121 21.50 -24.62 28.86
N TYR A 122 22.65 -25.17 28.51
CA TYR A 122 23.42 -24.82 27.29
C TYR A 122 23.51 -26.01 26.35
N TYR A 123 23.44 -25.77 25.05
CA TYR A 123 23.62 -26.82 24.03
C TYR A 123 24.95 -26.63 23.31
N VAL A 124 25.75 -27.69 23.25
CA VAL A 124 26.95 -27.76 22.41
C VAL A 124 26.62 -28.40 21.07
N GLY A 125 26.98 -27.75 19.99
CA GLY A 125 26.69 -28.18 18.62
C GLY A 125 27.57 -29.31 18.12
N LYS A 126 27.48 -29.62 16.83
CA LYS A 126 28.25 -30.72 16.20
C LYS A 126 29.77 -30.52 16.29
N ASP A 127 30.22 -29.26 16.30
CA ASP A 127 31.62 -28.89 16.36
C ASP A 127 32.10 -28.68 17.82
N GLY A 128 31.23 -28.97 18.81
CA GLY A 128 31.48 -28.89 20.23
C GLY A 128 31.36 -27.48 20.81
N ASP A 129 31.15 -26.46 20.00
CA ASP A 129 30.95 -25.09 20.45
C ASP A 129 29.51 -24.86 20.97
N MET A 130 29.39 -24.02 21.97
CA MET A 130 28.09 -23.63 22.54
C MET A 130 27.29 -22.82 21.54
N LEU A 131 26.06 -23.29 21.25
CA LEU A 131 25.14 -22.58 20.36
C LEU A 131 24.58 -21.32 21.02
N LYS A 132 24.39 -20.27 20.23
CA LYS A 132 23.81 -18.97 20.62
C LYS A 132 22.89 -18.45 19.55
N ASN A 133 21.83 -17.73 19.95
CA ASN A 133 20.88 -17.09 19.05
C ASN A 133 20.43 -18.04 17.91
N THR A 134 20.01 -19.25 18.25
CA THR A 134 19.63 -20.23 17.26
C THR A 134 18.65 -21.25 17.82
N VAL A 135 18.10 -22.06 16.92
CA VAL A 135 17.30 -23.24 17.29
C VAL A 135 18.20 -24.46 17.28
N THR A 136 18.21 -25.22 18.38
CA THR A 136 18.98 -26.47 18.51
C THR A 136 18.39 -27.54 17.57
N PRO A 137 19.14 -28.61 17.24
CA PRO A 137 18.63 -29.73 16.43
C PRO A 137 17.38 -30.40 16.99
N ASP A 138 17.16 -30.36 18.30
CA ASP A 138 15.96 -30.86 18.98
C ASP A 138 14.88 -29.78 19.21
N ASN A 139 14.96 -28.67 18.44
CA ASN A 139 13.98 -27.56 18.35
C ASN A 139 13.80 -26.72 19.62
N TYR A 140 14.82 -26.60 20.47
CA TYR A 140 14.83 -25.61 21.54
C TYR A 140 15.51 -24.31 21.09
N VAL A 141 15.02 -23.17 21.56
CA VAL A 141 15.61 -21.86 21.28
C VAL A 141 16.66 -21.55 22.35
N VAL A 142 17.89 -21.22 21.93
CA VAL A 142 18.94 -20.69 22.79
C VAL A 142 19.17 -19.20 22.50
N GLY A 143 19.27 -18.41 23.57
CA GLY A 143 19.44 -16.96 23.49
C GLY A 143 20.89 -16.54 23.17
N GLY A 144 21.14 -15.22 23.17
CA GLY A 144 22.46 -14.63 22.94
C GLY A 144 23.51 -14.99 24.01
N ASP A 145 23.07 -15.35 25.22
CA ASP A 145 23.90 -15.87 26.31
C ASP A 145 24.17 -17.39 26.19
N GLY A 146 23.55 -18.05 25.20
CA GLY A 146 23.64 -19.48 24.95
C GLY A 146 22.71 -20.34 25.79
N LYS A 147 21.93 -19.75 26.72
CA LYS A 147 20.97 -20.50 27.55
C LYS A 147 19.70 -20.82 26.78
N TRP A 148 19.09 -21.95 27.16
CA TRP A 148 17.74 -22.23 26.75
C TRP A 148 16.78 -21.10 27.13
N ASP A 149 16.16 -20.48 26.12
CA ASP A 149 15.15 -19.46 26.32
C ASP A 149 13.78 -20.10 26.58
N LYS A 150 13.39 -20.12 27.84
CA LYS A 150 12.13 -20.74 28.28
C LYS A 150 10.87 -20.04 27.84
N ARG A 151 10.97 -18.82 27.24
CA ARG A 151 9.82 -18.13 26.65
C ARG A 151 9.31 -18.85 25.42
N PHE A 152 10.18 -19.59 24.74
CA PHE A 152 9.86 -20.33 23.53
C PHE A 152 9.82 -21.83 23.81
N SER A 153 8.63 -22.41 23.70
CA SER A 153 8.51 -23.87 23.76
C SER A 153 9.08 -24.51 22.49
N ARG A 154 9.52 -25.78 22.60
CA ARG A 154 9.94 -26.57 21.44
C ARG A 154 8.90 -26.57 20.33
N GLU A 155 7.63 -26.81 20.68
CA GLU A 155 6.51 -26.85 19.74
C GLU A 155 6.29 -25.51 19.04
N LEU A 156 6.46 -24.39 19.75
CA LEU A 156 6.36 -23.05 19.20
C LEU A 156 7.46 -22.79 18.17
N ALA A 157 8.71 -23.11 18.50
CA ALA A 157 9.84 -22.94 17.60
C ALA A 157 9.69 -23.76 16.31
N GLU A 158 9.24 -25.02 16.46
CA GLU A 158 8.96 -25.91 15.34
C GLU A 158 7.85 -25.33 14.43
N LYS A 159 6.72 -24.94 15.00
CA LYS A 159 5.60 -24.35 14.26
C LYS A 159 6.01 -23.05 13.56
N ALA A 160 6.76 -22.18 14.23
CA ALA A 160 7.22 -20.91 13.63
C ALA A 160 8.18 -21.16 12.46
N LYS A 161 9.04 -22.16 12.53
CA LYS A 161 9.95 -22.56 11.45
C LYS A 161 9.21 -23.06 10.20
N TYR A 162 8.08 -23.77 10.38
CA TYR A 162 7.27 -24.26 9.25
C TYR A 162 6.52 -23.14 8.51
N GLN A 163 6.43 -21.91 9.05
CA GLN A 163 5.74 -20.80 8.38
C GLN A 163 6.48 -20.29 7.15
N ASN A 164 7.76 -20.63 6.99
CA ASN A 164 8.58 -20.22 5.84
C ASN A 164 8.54 -18.69 5.57
N LEU A 165 8.62 -17.91 6.66
CA LEU A 165 8.41 -16.45 6.60
C LEU A 165 9.51 -15.70 5.85
N ASP A 166 10.71 -16.26 5.72
CA ASP A 166 11.80 -15.73 4.91
C ASP A 166 11.49 -15.78 3.40
N ASN A 167 10.58 -16.65 2.98
CA ASN A 167 10.05 -16.75 1.61
C ASN A 167 8.61 -16.21 1.49
N SER A 168 8.13 -15.48 2.49
CA SER A 168 6.81 -14.89 2.51
C SER A 168 6.74 -13.58 1.72
N ARG A 169 5.66 -12.86 1.90
CA ARG A 169 5.43 -11.51 1.36
C ARG A 169 5.36 -10.45 2.47
N PHE A 170 5.80 -10.79 3.68
CA PHE A 170 5.80 -9.87 4.80
C PHE A 170 7.12 -9.09 4.91
N SER A 171 7.06 -7.86 5.44
CA SER A 171 8.22 -7.19 6.00
C SER A 171 8.69 -7.92 7.26
N LYS A 172 9.88 -7.57 7.77
CA LYS A 172 10.35 -8.09 9.06
C LYS A 172 9.36 -7.76 10.19
N PHE A 173 8.81 -6.54 10.18
CA PHE A 173 7.77 -6.12 11.11
C PHE A 173 6.48 -6.93 10.96
N GLY A 174 5.99 -7.11 9.73
CA GLY A 174 4.80 -7.89 9.44
C GLY A 174 4.94 -9.35 9.85
N ALA A 175 6.09 -9.97 9.58
CA ALA A 175 6.38 -11.34 9.99
C ALA A 175 6.44 -11.49 11.51
N ALA A 176 7.10 -10.57 12.23
CA ALA A 176 7.11 -10.56 13.69
C ALA A 176 5.71 -10.33 14.27
N HIS A 177 4.92 -9.44 13.66
CA HIS A 177 3.53 -9.22 14.06
C HIS A 177 2.65 -10.47 13.83
N TYR A 178 2.83 -11.15 12.70
CA TYR A 178 2.17 -12.44 12.45
C TYR A 178 2.49 -13.45 13.56
N ILE A 179 3.77 -13.65 13.89
CA ILE A 179 4.22 -14.52 14.98
C ILE A 179 3.60 -14.08 16.32
N SER A 180 3.65 -12.78 16.64
CA SER A 180 3.09 -12.20 17.87
C SER A 180 1.60 -12.54 18.00
N THR A 181 0.81 -12.26 16.96
CA THR A 181 -0.64 -12.45 16.98
C THR A 181 -1.03 -13.92 17.00
N TYR A 182 -0.42 -14.72 16.14
CA TYR A 182 -0.80 -16.12 15.97
C TYR A 182 -0.40 -16.99 17.16
N TYR A 183 0.78 -16.73 17.75
CA TYR A 183 1.31 -17.50 18.87
C TYR A 183 1.13 -16.80 20.24
N LYS A 184 0.45 -15.65 20.26
CA LYS A 184 0.18 -14.86 21.49
C LYS A 184 1.45 -14.51 22.27
N LEU A 185 2.48 -14.12 21.55
CA LEU A 185 3.73 -13.59 22.11
C LEU A 185 3.67 -12.06 22.16
N ASP A 186 4.40 -11.45 23.11
CA ASP A 186 4.69 -10.02 22.96
C ASP A 186 5.55 -9.80 21.70
N TYR A 187 5.46 -8.58 21.14
CA TYR A 187 6.12 -8.26 19.86
C TYR A 187 7.64 -8.43 19.92
N THR A 188 8.27 -8.07 21.05
CA THR A 188 9.72 -8.17 21.22
C THR A 188 10.18 -9.62 21.21
N ALA A 189 9.46 -10.49 21.90
CA ALA A 189 9.71 -11.93 21.86
C ALA A 189 9.49 -12.53 20.47
N ALA A 190 8.42 -12.09 19.78
CA ALA A 190 8.15 -12.53 18.41
C ALA A 190 9.25 -12.12 17.43
N LEU A 191 9.75 -10.89 17.55
CA LEU A 191 10.86 -10.39 16.73
C LEU A 191 12.16 -11.17 17.01
N GLN A 192 12.48 -11.45 18.27
CA GLN A 192 13.63 -12.27 18.64
C GLN A 192 13.53 -13.68 18.09
N LEU A 193 12.35 -14.28 18.16
CA LEU A 193 12.11 -15.62 17.61
C LEU A 193 12.28 -15.62 16.08
N LEU A 194 11.75 -14.59 15.39
CA LEU A 194 11.93 -14.43 13.95
C LEU A 194 13.42 -14.35 13.58
N GLU A 195 14.20 -13.53 14.28
CA GLU A 195 15.63 -13.34 14.04
C GLU A 195 16.44 -14.62 14.30
N ILE A 196 16.04 -15.40 15.29
CA ILE A 196 16.69 -16.69 15.61
C ILE A 196 16.37 -17.75 14.56
N ILE A 197 15.11 -17.85 14.11
CA ILE A 197 14.68 -18.87 13.15
C ILE A 197 15.14 -18.52 11.73
N TYR A 198 15.10 -17.23 11.38
CA TYR A 198 15.41 -16.72 10.05
C TYR A 198 16.52 -15.66 10.10
N PRO A 199 17.78 -16.04 10.44
CA PRO A 199 18.88 -15.07 10.62
C PRO A 199 19.22 -14.29 9.35
N ASN A 200 18.85 -14.80 8.18
CA ASN A 200 19.07 -14.17 6.87
C ASN A 200 17.77 -13.58 6.29
N TYR A 201 16.81 -13.22 7.16
CA TYR A 201 15.56 -12.64 6.72
C TYR A 201 15.78 -11.39 5.85
N ASN A 202 15.35 -11.47 4.58
CA ASN A 202 15.53 -10.38 3.63
C ASN A 202 14.17 -9.74 3.27
N PRO A 203 13.81 -8.60 3.88
CA PRO A 203 12.55 -7.94 3.63
C PRO A 203 12.44 -7.42 2.18
N ILE A 204 13.55 -7.08 1.52
CA ILE A 204 13.55 -6.63 0.11
C ILE A 204 13.08 -7.76 -0.81
N ASN A 205 13.61 -8.97 -0.63
CA ASN A 205 13.17 -10.13 -1.42
C ASN A 205 11.69 -10.44 -1.18
N ASN A 206 11.22 -10.28 0.04
CA ASN A 206 9.81 -10.45 0.36
C ASN A 206 8.93 -9.35 -0.24
N ALA A 207 9.39 -8.09 -0.24
CA ALA A 207 8.74 -6.99 -0.93
C ALA A 207 8.66 -7.24 -2.45
N LYS A 208 9.74 -7.73 -3.08
CA LYS A 208 9.73 -8.14 -4.51
C LYS A 208 8.67 -9.21 -4.79
N ARG A 209 8.54 -10.23 -3.92
CA ARG A 209 7.49 -11.25 -4.06
C ARG A 209 6.09 -10.69 -3.88
N ALA A 210 5.92 -9.77 -2.91
CA ALA A 210 4.65 -9.09 -2.70
C ALA A 210 4.28 -8.23 -3.91
N ILE A 211 5.21 -7.44 -4.44
CA ILE A 211 5.01 -6.60 -5.64
C ILE A 211 4.61 -7.48 -6.83
N LYS A 212 5.38 -8.53 -7.13
CA LYS A 212 5.07 -9.47 -8.23
C LYS A 212 3.69 -10.13 -8.11
N PHE A 213 3.24 -10.38 -6.89
CA PHE A 213 1.92 -10.97 -6.65
C PHE A 213 0.77 -9.97 -6.85
N PHE A 214 0.98 -8.69 -6.43
CA PHE A 214 -0.05 -7.65 -6.51
C PHE A 214 -0.05 -6.87 -7.82
N MET A 215 1.03 -6.93 -8.59
CA MET A 215 1.03 -6.41 -9.95
C MET A 215 0.51 -7.52 -10.86
N PRO A 216 -0.78 -7.53 -11.20
CA PRO A 216 -1.32 -8.53 -12.11
C PRO A 216 -0.54 -8.49 -13.41
N SER A 217 -0.32 -9.65 -14.00
CA SER A 217 0.29 -9.76 -15.33
C SER A 217 -0.35 -8.71 -16.24
N ALA A 218 0.45 -8.07 -17.08
CA ALA A 218 0.05 -6.98 -17.98
C ALA A 218 -1.08 -7.34 -18.97
N ASP A 219 -1.74 -8.48 -18.79
CA ASP A 219 -2.88 -8.90 -19.59
C ASP A 219 -4.10 -8.04 -19.24
N ILE A 220 -4.27 -7.00 -20.04
CA ILE A 220 -5.37 -6.03 -19.99
C ILE A 220 -6.76 -6.71 -20.07
N ASN A 221 -6.83 -7.93 -20.61
CA ASN A 221 -8.07 -8.60 -20.90
C ASN A 221 -8.59 -9.46 -19.74
N LYS A 222 -7.75 -9.73 -18.71
CA LYS A 222 -8.16 -10.61 -17.60
C LYS A 222 -8.97 -9.93 -16.52
N ASP A 223 -8.70 -8.66 -16.21
CA ASP A 223 -9.50 -7.88 -15.27
C ASP A 223 -9.36 -6.37 -15.54
N PRO A 224 -10.27 -5.80 -16.35
CA PRO A 224 -10.18 -4.39 -16.76
C PRO A 224 -10.48 -3.41 -15.62
N HIS A 225 -11.02 -3.87 -14.49
CA HIS A 225 -11.43 -3.01 -13.38
C HIS A 225 -10.42 -2.93 -12.24
N VAL A 226 -9.38 -3.76 -12.27
CA VAL A 226 -8.34 -3.78 -11.24
C VAL A 226 -7.05 -3.20 -11.79
N TRP A 227 -6.63 -2.06 -11.26
CA TRP A 227 -5.35 -1.42 -11.55
C TRP A 227 -4.66 -0.96 -10.27
N VAL A 228 -3.35 -0.89 -10.31
CA VAL A 228 -2.52 -0.47 -9.16
C VAL A 228 -1.52 0.58 -9.60
N SER A 229 -1.68 1.82 -9.13
CA SER A 229 -0.64 2.85 -9.30
C SER A 229 0.51 2.63 -8.32
N ARG A 230 1.69 3.23 -8.61
CA ARG A 230 2.83 3.22 -7.68
C ARG A 230 2.44 3.76 -6.30
N SER A 231 1.64 4.84 -6.26
CA SER A 231 1.16 5.43 -5.01
C SER A 231 0.28 4.46 -4.20
N LYS A 232 -0.68 3.80 -4.82
CA LYS A 232 -1.53 2.80 -4.16
C LYS A 232 -0.75 1.57 -3.69
N LEU A 233 0.24 1.14 -4.46
CA LEU A 233 1.11 0.04 -4.05
C LEU A 233 1.93 0.44 -2.82
N MET A 234 2.52 1.64 -2.82
CA MET A 234 3.25 2.19 -1.67
C MET A 234 2.35 2.26 -0.45
N GLU A 235 1.17 2.89 -0.56
CA GLU A 235 0.19 3.00 0.53
C GLU A 235 -0.14 1.62 1.13
N ARG A 236 -0.51 0.65 0.29
CA ARG A 236 -0.87 -0.70 0.73
C ARG A 236 0.26 -1.42 1.43
N PHE A 237 1.50 -1.26 0.96
CA PHE A 237 2.63 -2.00 1.49
C PHE A 237 3.22 -1.37 2.75
N THR A 238 3.07 -0.06 2.92
CA THR A 238 3.55 0.68 4.07
C THR A 238 2.48 0.93 5.14
N ASP A 239 1.23 0.52 4.89
CA ASP A 239 0.14 0.65 5.85
C ASP A 239 0.45 -0.12 7.14
N THR A 240 0.46 0.61 8.26
CA THR A 240 0.69 0.10 9.62
C THR A 240 -0.61 -0.15 10.38
N GLY A 241 -1.76 0.08 9.75
CA GLY A 241 -3.08 -0.14 10.34
C GLY A 241 -3.41 -1.62 10.62
N PRO A 242 -4.54 -1.91 11.28
CA PRO A 242 -4.94 -3.27 11.66
C PRO A 242 -5.12 -4.23 10.47
N LYS A 243 -5.33 -3.66 9.27
CA LYS A 243 -5.49 -4.41 8.01
C LYS A 243 -4.23 -4.43 7.15
N GLY A 244 -3.14 -3.80 7.60
CA GLY A 244 -1.86 -3.74 6.89
C GLY A 244 -1.14 -5.08 6.98
N ASP A 245 -1.28 -5.91 5.95
CA ASP A 245 -0.73 -7.28 5.95
C ASP A 245 0.79 -7.31 5.77
N PHE A 246 1.38 -6.28 5.15
CA PHE A 246 2.77 -6.32 4.69
C PHE A 246 3.74 -5.52 5.54
N ARG A 247 3.38 -4.29 5.92
CA ARG A 247 4.12 -3.38 6.82
C ARG A 247 5.60 -3.21 6.46
N PHE A 248 5.88 -3.03 5.17
CA PHE A 248 7.23 -2.67 4.72
C PHE A 248 7.52 -1.20 5.04
N SER A 249 8.79 -0.85 5.21
CA SER A 249 9.17 0.56 5.17
C SER A 249 9.11 1.07 3.72
N LYS A 250 9.03 2.39 3.58
CA LYS A 250 9.05 3.03 2.25
C LYS A 250 10.33 2.68 1.51
N GLU A 251 11.46 2.71 2.20
CA GLU A 251 12.78 2.38 1.67
C GLU A 251 12.87 0.93 1.21
N GLU A 252 12.26 0.00 1.95
CA GLU A 252 12.22 -1.42 1.56
C GLU A 252 11.43 -1.61 0.26
N VAL A 253 10.29 -0.93 0.11
CA VAL A 253 9.47 -1.00 -1.12
C VAL A 253 10.18 -0.35 -2.30
N GLU A 254 10.75 0.86 -2.11
CA GLU A 254 11.50 1.56 -3.16
C GLU A 254 12.69 0.73 -3.65
N LYS A 255 13.49 0.21 -2.72
CA LYS A 255 14.62 -0.66 -3.07
C LYS A 255 14.18 -1.94 -3.79
N ALA A 256 13.07 -2.54 -3.37
CA ALA A 256 12.51 -3.70 -4.05
C ALA A 256 12.06 -3.37 -5.48
N LEU A 257 11.46 -2.20 -5.71
CA LEU A 257 11.07 -1.72 -7.04
C LEU A 257 12.31 -1.47 -7.93
N ASP A 258 13.35 -0.85 -7.38
CA ASP A 258 14.60 -0.58 -8.09
C ASP A 258 15.29 -1.90 -8.50
N GLU A 259 15.41 -2.85 -7.58
CA GLU A 259 15.96 -4.17 -7.90
C GLU A 259 15.10 -4.93 -8.93
N LEU A 260 13.76 -4.83 -8.83
CA LEU A 260 12.85 -5.43 -9.79
C LEU A 260 12.97 -4.81 -11.18
N ASN A 261 13.27 -3.51 -11.28
CA ASN A 261 13.43 -2.83 -12.56
C ASN A 261 14.61 -3.35 -13.39
N HIS A 262 15.59 -4.00 -12.74
CA HIS A 262 16.65 -4.75 -13.43
C HIS A 262 16.21 -6.12 -13.96
N GLU A 263 15.11 -6.66 -13.43
CA GLU A 263 14.57 -7.99 -13.81
C GLU A 263 13.40 -7.86 -14.78
N ILE A 264 12.57 -6.82 -14.63
CA ILE A 264 11.33 -6.57 -15.38
C ILE A 264 11.16 -5.06 -15.60
N ASP A 265 10.45 -4.68 -16.66
CA ASP A 265 10.09 -3.26 -16.90
C ASP A 265 8.99 -2.79 -15.93
N VAL A 266 9.39 -2.38 -14.74
CA VAL A 266 8.48 -1.87 -13.70
C VAL A 266 7.78 -0.58 -14.15
N ALA A 267 8.48 0.31 -14.85
CA ALA A 267 7.91 1.56 -15.35
C ALA A 267 6.82 1.28 -16.40
N GLY A 268 7.10 0.40 -17.34
CA GLY A 268 6.12 -0.04 -18.34
C GLY A 268 4.91 -0.74 -17.70
N MET A 269 5.12 -1.50 -16.64
CA MET A 269 4.00 -2.12 -15.91
C MET A 269 3.07 -1.07 -15.30
N PHE A 270 3.57 -0.01 -14.64
CA PHE A 270 2.74 1.07 -14.12
C PHE A 270 2.08 1.86 -15.25
N GLN A 271 2.77 2.10 -16.36
CA GLN A 271 2.19 2.72 -17.54
C GLN A 271 0.99 1.91 -18.08
N MET A 272 1.10 0.58 -18.14
CA MET A 272 -0.01 -0.29 -18.53
C MET A 272 -1.17 -0.26 -17.53
N GLN A 273 -0.91 -0.10 -16.23
CA GLN A 273 -1.97 0.10 -15.25
C GLN A 273 -2.72 1.43 -15.47
N ALA A 274 -2.03 2.50 -15.84
CA ALA A 274 -2.66 3.77 -16.20
C ALA A 274 -3.53 3.64 -17.47
N VAL A 275 -3.09 2.87 -18.47
CA VAL A 275 -3.87 2.54 -19.67
C VAL A 275 -5.16 1.80 -19.33
N LYS A 276 -5.10 0.80 -18.45
CA LYS A 276 -6.29 0.08 -17.96
C LYS A 276 -7.24 1.02 -17.23
N ALA A 277 -6.72 1.85 -16.33
CA ALA A 277 -7.51 2.81 -15.57
C ALA A 277 -8.26 3.77 -16.50
N LEU A 278 -7.57 4.34 -17.49
CA LEU A 278 -8.19 5.26 -18.44
C LEU A 278 -9.29 4.57 -19.27
N LYS A 279 -9.04 3.36 -19.79
CA LYS A 279 -10.05 2.62 -20.55
C LYS A 279 -11.30 2.31 -19.72
N ALA A 280 -11.11 1.91 -18.45
CA ALA A 280 -12.23 1.67 -17.54
C ALA A 280 -13.01 2.95 -17.22
N LEU A 281 -12.30 4.06 -17.01
CA LEU A 281 -12.93 5.37 -16.79
C LEU A 281 -13.69 5.85 -18.03
N ASP A 282 -13.14 5.68 -19.22
CA ASP A 282 -13.78 6.12 -20.48
C ASP A 282 -15.07 5.34 -20.77
N SER A 283 -15.09 4.04 -20.51
CA SER A 283 -16.29 3.21 -20.70
C SER A 283 -17.48 3.60 -19.82
N SER A 284 -17.24 4.32 -18.72
CA SER A 284 -18.28 4.63 -17.72
C SER A 284 -18.59 6.13 -17.58
N ASN A 285 -17.66 7.02 -17.89
CA ASN A 285 -17.80 8.44 -17.53
C ASN A 285 -18.00 9.39 -18.71
N HIS A 286 -17.46 9.10 -19.89
CA HIS A 286 -17.55 9.95 -21.08
C HIS A 286 -17.30 11.42 -20.77
N THR A 287 -16.11 11.77 -20.31
CA THR A 287 -15.80 13.12 -19.85
C THR A 287 -14.60 13.73 -20.60
N SER A 288 -14.22 14.97 -20.26
CA SER A 288 -13.11 15.67 -20.90
C SER A 288 -11.77 15.10 -20.50
N LYS A 289 -10.70 15.44 -21.26
CA LYS A 289 -9.33 15.11 -20.97
C LYS A 289 -8.93 15.56 -19.58
N VAL A 290 -9.22 16.81 -19.22
CA VAL A 290 -8.88 17.41 -17.91
C VAL A 290 -9.50 16.59 -16.75
N ASN A 291 -10.74 16.17 -16.90
CA ASN A 291 -11.39 15.36 -15.88
C ASN A 291 -10.78 13.95 -15.78
N TYR A 292 -10.39 13.32 -16.89
CA TYR A 292 -9.66 12.06 -16.83
C TYR A 292 -8.29 12.23 -16.18
N GLU A 293 -7.55 13.30 -16.48
CA GLU A 293 -6.28 13.62 -15.83
C GLU A 293 -6.45 13.77 -14.31
N ASN A 294 -7.50 14.46 -13.87
CA ASN A 294 -7.84 14.58 -12.44
C ASN A 294 -8.20 13.22 -11.82
N LEU A 295 -9.04 12.43 -12.47
CA LEU A 295 -9.42 11.11 -11.98
C LEU A 295 -8.21 10.16 -11.87
N LEU A 296 -7.33 10.16 -12.86
CA LEU A 296 -6.10 9.36 -12.83
C LEU A 296 -5.14 9.86 -11.73
N THR A 297 -5.05 11.17 -11.52
CA THR A 297 -4.27 11.76 -10.43
C THR A 297 -4.81 11.30 -9.06
N LEU A 298 -6.12 11.32 -8.86
CA LEU A 298 -6.76 10.79 -7.64
C LEU A 298 -6.54 9.29 -7.45
N GLN A 299 -6.34 8.54 -8.54
CA GLN A 299 -5.93 7.13 -8.48
C GLN A 299 -4.44 6.94 -8.18
N GLY A 300 -3.66 8.03 -8.06
CA GLY A 300 -2.25 8.02 -7.68
C GLY A 300 -1.29 7.77 -8.85
N PHE A 301 -1.70 7.98 -10.09
CA PHE A 301 -0.80 7.96 -11.24
C PHE A 301 0.01 9.26 -11.33
N THR A 302 1.25 9.16 -11.79
CA THR A 302 2.15 10.31 -11.98
C THR A 302 1.75 11.13 -13.21
N LYS A 303 2.18 12.40 -13.25
CA LYS A 303 1.92 13.26 -14.40
C LYS A 303 2.49 12.70 -15.71
N GLU A 304 3.62 12.01 -15.64
CA GLU A 304 4.26 11.39 -16.81
C GLU A 304 3.45 10.18 -17.31
N GLU A 305 3.04 9.29 -16.41
CA GLU A 305 2.17 8.16 -16.75
C GLU A 305 0.86 8.66 -17.38
N ILE A 306 0.24 9.71 -16.80
CA ILE A 306 -0.98 10.31 -17.32
C ILE A 306 -0.75 10.94 -18.71
N LYS A 307 0.34 11.68 -18.92
CA LYS A 307 0.69 12.26 -20.22
C LYS A 307 0.85 11.16 -21.28
N ASN A 308 1.57 10.10 -20.95
CA ASN A 308 1.88 9.03 -21.88
C ASN A 308 0.66 8.17 -22.19
N VAL A 309 -0.29 8.01 -21.25
CA VAL A 309 -1.48 7.19 -21.48
C VAL A 309 -2.36 7.73 -22.61
N PHE A 310 -2.48 9.07 -22.76
CA PHE A 310 -3.24 9.68 -23.86
C PHE A 310 -2.54 9.58 -25.23
N ASN A 311 -1.25 9.26 -25.25
CA ASN A 311 -0.55 8.92 -26.50
C ASN A 311 -0.90 7.49 -26.97
N ILE A 312 -1.20 6.60 -26.03
CA ILE A 312 -1.50 5.18 -26.27
C ILE A 312 -3.01 5.00 -26.52
N VAL A 313 -3.84 5.58 -25.66
CA VAL A 313 -5.30 5.48 -25.73
C VAL A 313 -5.83 6.71 -26.45
N LYS A 314 -6.38 6.52 -27.64
CA LYS A 314 -7.02 7.60 -28.41
C LYS A 314 -8.48 7.68 -28.01
N ILE A 315 -8.86 8.79 -27.41
CA ILE A 315 -10.23 9.08 -26.99
C ILE A 315 -10.79 10.15 -27.92
N ASP A 316 -12.01 9.95 -28.38
CA ASP A 316 -12.79 10.95 -29.11
C ASP A 316 -13.53 11.84 -28.11
N PHE A 317 -12.90 12.93 -27.68
CA PHE A 317 -13.48 13.85 -26.72
C PHE A 317 -14.69 14.60 -27.25
N ALA A 318 -14.79 14.82 -28.57
CA ALA A 318 -15.99 15.38 -29.17
C ALA A 318 -17.18 14.40 -29.07
N HIS A 319 -16.93 13.11 -29.22
CA HIS A 319 -17.95 12.10 -28.97
C HIS A 319 -18.39 12.08 -27.49
N ASN A 320 -17.45 12.18 -26.56
CA ASN A 320 -17.76 12.28 -25.14
C ASN A 320 -18.59 13.53 -24.82
N ALA A 321 -18.26 14.68 -25.45
CA ALA A 321 -19.04 15.90 -25.35
C ALA A 321 -20.46 15.73 -25.94
N GLN A 322 -20.59 15.03 -27.06
CA GLN A 322 -21.88 14.66 -27.65
C GLN A 322 -22.76 13.86 -26.71
N LEU A 323 -22.20 12.80 -26.11
CA LEU A 323 -22.92 11.94 -25.14
C LEU A 323 -23.33 12.75 -23.90
N LYS A 324 -22.45 13.62 -23.40
CA LYS A 324 -22.75 14.48 -22.26
C LYS A 324 -23.83 15.49 -22.59
N ALA A 325 -23.79 16.11 -23.76
CA ALA A 325 -24.84 17.03 -24.25
C ALA A 325 -26.15 16.30 -24.41
N SER A 326 -26.15 15.11 -25.01
CA SER A 326 -27.36 14.27 -25.17
C SER A 326 -28.05 13.99 -23.83
N SER A 327 -27.28 13.80 -22.74
CA SER A 327 -27.86 13.56 -21.41
C SER A 327 -28.69 14.75 -20.90
N TYR A 328 -28.39 15.99 -21.29
CA TYR A 328 -29.17 17.17 -20.95
C TYR A 328 -30.45 17.28 -21.77
N LEU A 329 -30.50 16.61 -22.92
CA LEU A 329 -31.61 16.64 -23.86
C LEU A 329 -32.54 15.42 -23.74
N SER A 330 -32.19 14.44 -22.91
CA SER A 330 -32.93 13.16 -22.75
C SER A 330 -34.25 13.27 -21.95
N GLY A 331 -34.52 14.44 -21.33
CA GLY A 331 -35.76 14.66 -20.60
C GLY A 331 -37.00 14.84 -21.49
N GLN A 332 -38.20 14.64 -20.94
CA GLN A 332 -39.42 15.04 -21.60
C GLN A 332 -39.48 16.57 -21.68
N LYS A 333 -39.62 17.14 -22.88
CA LYS A 333 -39.69 18.57 -23.12
C LYS A 333 -38.49 19.38 -22.57
N PRO A 334 -37.25 19.11 -23.01
CA PRO A 334 -36.10 19.90 -22.60
C PRO A 334 -36.28 21.39 -23.00
N THR A 335 -35.79 22.31 -22.15
CA THR A 335 -35.90 23.77 -22.34
C THR A 335 -34.56 24.47 -22.44
N ILE A 336 -33.46 23.72 -22.47
CA ILE A 336 -32.09 24.23 -22.40
C ILE A 336 -31.60 24.66 -23.79
N SER A 337 -31.01 25.85 -23.90
CA SER A 337 -30.46 26.37 -25.18
C SER A 337 -29.14 25.68 -25.54
N ARG A 338 -28.76 25.81 -26.81
CA ARG A 338 -27.46 25.37 -27.32
C ARG A 338 -26.30 26.07 -26.55
N ASN A 339 -26.39 27.40 -26.34
CA ASN A 339 -25.36 28.17 -25.70
C ASN A 339 -25.19 27.78 -24.23
N TYR A 340 -26.29 27.52 -23.52
CA TYR A 340 -26.25 27.05 -22.15
C TYR A 340 -25.56 25.67 -22.04
N ILE A 341 -25.86 24.72 -22.95
CA ILE A 341 -25.18 23.42 -22.99
C ILE A 341 -23.69 23.61 -23.30
N LEU A 342 -23.32 24.48 -24.26
CA LEU A 342 -21.93 24.80 -24.55
C LEU A 342 -21.19 25.30 -23.31
N ARG A 343 -21.81 26.20 -22.53
CA ARG A 343 -21.24 26.68 -21.29
C ARG A 343 -21.07 25.56 -20.27
N LEU A 344 -22.07 24.70 -20.08
CA LEU A 344 -21.96 23.55 -19.19
C LEU A 344 -20.83 22.60 -19.60
N LEU A 345 -20.71 22.30 -20.88
CA LEU A 345 -19.64 21.45 -21.38
C LEU A 345 -18.26 22.04 -21.11
N GLN A 346 -18.08 23.37 -21.29
CA GLN A 346 -16.79 24.03 -21.09
C GLN A 346 -16.49 24.29 -19.62
N GLU A 347 -17.41 24.92 -18.87
CA GLU A 347 -17.15 25.38 -17.50
C GLU A 347 -17.26 24.26 -16.46
N ILE A 348 -18.25 23.38 -16.59
CA ILE A 348 -18.47 22.29 -15.63
C ILE A 348 -17.73 21.03 -16.05
N HIS A 349 -17.89 20.59 -17.29
CA HIS A 349 -17.30 19.35 -17.78
C HIS A 349 -15.90 19.49 -18.35
N LYS A 350 -15.37 20.73 -18.44
CA LYS A 350 -14.00 21.03 -18.84
C LYS A 350 -13.59 20.53 -20.23
N PHE A 351 -14.56 20.39 -21.16
CA PHE A 351 -14.25 20.20 -22.58
C PHE A 351 -13.65 21.47 -23.16
N THR A 352 -12.79 21.33 -24.15
CA THR A 352 -12.34 22.51 -24.93
C THR A 352 -13.52 23.06 -25.72
N LYS A 353 -13.38 24.27 -26.21
CA LYS A 353 -14.42 24.91 -27.04
C LYS A 353 -14.67 24.09 -28.29
N GLU A 354 -13.62 23.62 -28.93
CA GLU A 354 -13.66 22.84 -30.17
C GLU A 354 -14.36 21.50 -29.92
N GLU A 355 -14.00 20.77 -28.85
CA GLU A 355 -14.64 19.49 -28.48
C GLU A 355 -16.13 19.65 -28.18
N ALA A 356 -16.50 20.73 -27.46
CA ALA A 356 -17.88 21.02 -27.12
C ALA A 356 -18.73 21.41 -28.35
N GLU A 357 -18.18 22.27 -29.22
CA GLU A 357 -18.87 22.69 -30.46
C GLU A 357 -19.05 21.53 -31.43
N GLU A 358 -18.00 20.72 -31.65
CA GLU A 358 -18.05 19.54 -32.49
C GLU A 358 -19.02 18.49 -31.93
N GLY A 359 -18.99 18.24 -30.61
CA GLY A 359 -19.92 17.32 -29.94
C GLY A 359 -21.36 17.72 -30.12
N LEU A 360 -21.69 19.03 -30.02
CA LEU A 360 -23.02 19.53 -30.28
C LEU A 360 -23.41 19.47 -31.77
N GLN A 361 -22.47 19.70 -32.69
CA GLN A 361 -22.70 19.56 -34.11
C GLN A 361 -23.03 18.13 -34.49
N ARG A 362 -22.33 17.15 -33.95
CA ARG A 362 -22.58 15.71 -34.17
C ARG A 362 -23.94 15.23 -33.66
N LEU A 363 -24.56 15.91 -32.70
CA LEU A 363 -25.89 15.62 -32.22
C LEU A 363 -26.97 15.83 -33.31
N ASN A 364 -26.75 16.76 -34.25
CA ASN A 364 -27.72 17.17 -35.26
C ASN A 364 -29.12 17.47 -34.66
N TYR A 365 -29.16 18.17 -33.52
CA TYR A 365 -30.34 18.43 -32.72
C TYR A 365 -30.93 19.81 -33.05
N ASP A 366 -32.26 19.87 -33.30
CA ASP A 366 -32.95 21.14 -33.49
C ASP A 366 -33.30 21.82 -32.16
N PHE A 367 -32.45 22.75 -31.74
CA PHE A 367 -32.66 23.50 -30.49
C PHE A 367 -33.89 24.41 -30.49
N LYS A 368 -34.56 24.68 -31.64
CA LYS A 368 -35.84 25.39 -31.66
C LYS A 368 -36.92 24.58 -30.91
N ILE A 369 -36.82 23.26 -30.86
CA ILE A 369 -37.71 22.40 -30.07
C ILE A 369 -37.66 22.81 -28.57
N ASN A 370 -36.50 23.02 -28.03
CA ASN A 370 -36.33 23.45 -26.61
C ASN A 370 -36.91 24.82 -26.36
N LEU A 371 -36.76 25.73 -27.32
CA LEU A 371 -37.34 27.06 -27.26
C LEU A 371 -38.89 26.99 -27.33
N ARG A 372 -39.45 26.17 -28.17
CA ARG A 372 -40.90 25.90 -28.18
C ARG A 372 -41.39 25.37 -26.84
N ASN A 373 -40.71 24.37 -26.27
CA ASN A 373 -41.06 23.81 -24.97
C ASN A 373 -41.00 24.91 -23.88
N LEU A 374 -39.95 25.75 -23.89
CA LEU A 374 -39.79 26.84 -22.91
C LEU A 374 -40.93 27.85 -23.00
N ILE A 375 -41.30 28.26 -24.24
CA ILE A 375 -42.40 29.21 -24.50
C ILE A 375 -43.71 28.58 -24.07
N GLU A 376 -43.97 27.37 -24.47
CA GLU A 376 -45.21 26.64 -24.10
C GLU A 376 -45.40 26.53 -22.62
N GLN A 377 -44.34 26.14 -21.86
CA GLN A 377 -44.42 25.95 -20.43
C GLN A 377 -44.54 27.26 -19.64
N ASN A 378 -43.93 28.34 -20.10
CA ASN A 378 -43.77 29.54 -19.26
C ASN A 378 -44.46 30.78 -19.79
N TYR A 379 -44.82 30.85 -21.09
CA TYR A 379 -45.24 32.09 -21.69
C TYR A 379 -46.58 32.02 -22.50
N THR A 380 -47.21 30.86 -22.58
CA THR A 380 -48.53 30.74 -23.31
C THR A 380 -49.72 31.01 -22.39
N THR A 381 -49.60 30.81 -21.08
CA THR A 381 -50.70 31.07 -20.11
C THR A 381 -50.75 32.53 -19.69
N SER A 382 -51.90 33.07 -19.35
CA SER A 382 -52.17 34.46 -18.94
C SER A 382 -52.36 34.63 -17.42
N SER A 383 -52.22 33.56 -16.62
CA SER A 383 -52.61 33.58 -15.19
C SER A 383 -51.59 34.07 -14.21
N ASP A 384 -50.33 34.21 -14.60
CA ASP A 384 -49.21 34.58 -13.72
C ASP A 384 -48.48 35.87 -14.18
N TYR A 385 -47.35 36.22 -13.54
CA TYR A 385 -46.52 37.31 -13.93
C TYR A 385 -46.02 37.22 -15.37
N ASN A 386 -45.69 36.03 -15.86
CA ASN A 386 -45.23 35.79 -17.23
C ASN A 386 -46.38 36.06 -18.24
N GLY A 387 -47.62 35.80 -17.84
CA GLY A 387 -48.82 36.14 -18.63
C GLY A 387 -49.09 37.63 -18.77
N MET A 388 -48.35 38.52 -18.10
CA MET A 388 -48.45 39.97 -18.20
C MET A 388 -47.24 40.59 -18.92
N LEU A 389 -46.38 39.81 -19.58
CA LEU A 389 -45.19 40.27 -20.28
C LEU A 389 -45.51 40.63 -21.76
N SER A 390 -44.90 41.74 -22.22
CA SER A 390 -44.91 42.10 -23.64
C SER A 390 -44.02 41.13 -24.45
N LYS A 391 -44.23 41.11 -25.78
CA LYS A 391 -43.36 40.37 -26.70
C LYS A 391 -41.90 40.71 -26.52
N LYS A 392 -41.56 42.02 -26.37
CA LYS A 392 -40.21 42.51 -26.12
C LYS A 392 -39.63 41.98 -24.81
N SER A 393 -40.42 42.02 -23.72
CA SER A 393 -40.00 41.51 -22.43
C SER A 393 -39.78 39.99 -22.40
N ILE A 394 -40.60 39.22 -23.11
CA ILE A 394 -40.40 37.78 -23.28
C ILE A 394 -39.10 37.47 -24.01
N ILE A 395 -38.85 38.18 -25.13
CA ILE A 395 -37.62 38.00 -25.90
C ILE A 395 -36.39 38.27 -25.02
N ILE A 396 -36.37 39.39 -24.29
CA ILE A 396 -35.27 39.76 -23.38
C ILE A 396 -35.08 38.71 -22.27
N SER A 397 -36.17 38.26 -21.65
CA SER A 397 -36.16 37.24 -20.62
C SER A 397 -35.57 35.92 -21.12
N ILE A 398 -36.04 35.43 -22.26
CA ILE A 398 -35.53 34.19 -22.85
C ILE A 398 -34.08 34.33 -23.27
N ALA A 399 -33.74 35.42 -24.00
CA ALA A 399 -32.36 35.66 -24.44
C ALA A 399 -31.37 35.66 -23.25
N ARG A 400 -31.74 36.30 -22.14
CA ARG A 400 -30.94 36.35 -20.93
C ARG A 400 -30.83 34.98 -20.26
N THR A 401 -31.93 34.30 -20.02
CA THR A 401 -31.95 33.01 -19.32
C THR A 401 -31.33 31.86 -20.12
N GLN A 402 -31.40 31.93 -21.43
CA GLN A 402 -30.86 30.95 -22.37
C GLN A 402 -29.48 31.34 -22.92
N GLU A 403 -28.89 32.43 -22.42
CA GLU A 403 -27.57 32.95 -22.83
C GLU A 403 -27.40 33.18 -24.33
N MET A 404 -28.51 33.59 -25.00
CA MET A 404 -28.53 33.85 -26.42
C MET A 404 -27.96 35.25 -26.66
N LYS A 405 -27.16 35.40 -27.70
CA LYS A 405 -26.67 36.71 -28.15
C LYS A 405 -27.82 37.55 -28.72
N GLU A 406 -27.71 38.86 -28.70
CA GLU A 406 -28.71 39.75 -29.27
C GLU A 406 -28.95 39.46 -30.76
N SER A 407 -27.91 39.09 -31.51
CA SER A 407 -27.98 38.68 -32.90
C SER A 407 -28.81 37.38 -33.12
N GLU A 408 -29.06 36.61 -32.09
CA GLU A 408 -29.82 35.35 -32.14
C GLU A 408 -31.27 35.55 -31.69
N SER A 409 -31.64 36.70 -31.20
CA SER A 409 -32.99 37.04 -30.71
C SER A 409 -34.08 36.92 -31.80
N TYR A 410 -33.71 36.95 -33.08
CA TYR A 410 -34.66 36.71 -34.20
C TYR A 410 -35.25 35.29 -34.12
N ILE A 411 -34.51 34.29 -33.63
CA ILE A 411 -34.98 32.89 -33.46
C ILE A 411 -36.11 32.85 -32.44
N ILE A 412 -35.98 33.63 -31.33
CA ILE A 412 -37.05 33.72 -30.32
C ILE A 412 -38.29 34.38 -30.93
N ARG A 413 -38.12 35.43 -31.74
CA ARG A 413 -39.24 36.09 -32.45
C ARG A 413 -39.95 35.11 -33.37
N GLU A 414 -39.19 34.41 -34.19
CA GLU A 414 -39.72 33.41 -35.14
C GLU A 414 -40.54 32.34 -34.42
N VAL A 415 -40.05 31.77 -33.33
CA VAL A 415 -40.78 30.76 -32.56
C VAL A 415 -41.99 31.36 -31.82
N LEU A 416 -41.93 32.60 -31.32
CA LEU A 416 -43.06 33.26 -30.68
C LEU A 416 -44.21 33.54 -31.64
N GLU A 417 -43.95 33.74 -32.94
CA GLU A 417 -44.98 33.90 -33.96
C GLU A 417 -45.78 32.58 -34.20
N GLU A 418 -45.23 31.44 -33.87
CA GLU A 418 -45.94 30.17 -33.96
C GLU A 418 -47.09 30.08 -32.90
N TYR A 419 -47.06 30.94 -31.87
CA TYR A 419 -48.08 30.98 -30.83
C TYR A 419 -48.97 32.22 -30.97
N ASN A 420 -50.27 32.00 -30.99
CA ASN A 420 -51.23 33.10 -31.10
C ASN A 420 -51.44 33.81 -29.76
N ILE A 421 -50.41 34.53 -29.29
CA ILE A 421 -50.42 35.24 -28.00
C ILE A 421 -51.10 36.58 -28.11
N ASN A 422 -52.17 36.80 -27.33
CA ASN A 422 -52.89 38.09 -27.31
C ASN A 422 -52.13 39.10 -26.39
N TYR A 423 -51.24 39.88 -26.97
CA TYR A 423 -50.44 40.89 -26.24
C TYR A 423 -51.27 42.09 -25.75
N THR A 424 -52.41 42.40 -26.40
CA THR A 424 -53.36 43.43 -25.93
C THR A 424 -54.00 43.01 -24.61
N GLU A 425 -54.43 41.75 -24.48
CA GLU A 425 -54.96 41.24 -23.22
C GLU A 425 -53.88 41.20 -22.13
N ARG A 426 -52.65 40.86 -22.44
CA ARG A 426 -51.52 40.92 -21.53
C ARG A 426 -51.23 42.34 -21.05
N ALA A 427 -51.28 43.31 -21.93
CA ALA A 427 -51.16 44.75 -21.61
C ALA A 427 -52.27 45.20 -20.63
N LYS A 428 -53.52 44.74 -20.86
CA LYS A 428 -54.65 44.99 -19.97
C LYS A 428 -54.46 44.38 -18.56
N LEU A 429 -54.02 43.13 -18.47
CA LEU A 429 -53.68 42.51 -17.19
C LEU A 429 -52.57 43.27 -16.45
N ARG A 430 -51.53 43.71 -17.15
CA ARG A 430 -50.45 44.55 -16.59
C ARG A 430 -50.99 45.88 -16.14
N ALA A 431 -51.83 46.54 -16.88
CA ALA A 431 -52.47 47.80 -16.54
C ALA A 431 -53.25 47.68 -15.23
N ILE A 432 -54.09 46.64 -15.15
CA ILE A 432 -54.90 46.35 -13.92
C ILE A 432 -53.94 46.12 -12.74
N ASN A 433 -52.87 45.37 -12.92
CA ASN A 433 -51.91 45.10 -11.85
C ASN A 433 -51.19 46.37 -11.36
N ILE A 434 -50.83 47.28 -12.24
CA ILE A 434 -50.26 48.61 -11.89
C ILE A 434 -51.26 49.42 -11.09
N LEU A 435 -52.50 49.50 -11.56
CA LEU A 435 -53.54 50.30 -10.92
C LEU A 435 -53.96 49.80 -9.55
N LYS A 436 -53.63 48.60 -9.15
CA LYS A 436 -53.87 48.10 -7.77
C LYS A 436 -53.26 49.00 -6.70
N ASN A 437 -52.10 49.66 -7.02
CA ASN A 437 -51.32 50.40 -6.02
C ASN A 437 -50.99 51.83 -6.42
N ILE A 438 -51.27 52.22 -7.67
CA ILE A 438 -50.85 53.54 -8.20
C ILE A 438 -51.95 54.13 -9.01
N LYS A 439 -52.27 55.43 -8.82
CA LYS A 439 -53.19 56.20 -9.68
C LYS A 439 -52.44 56.71 -10.90
N TYR A 440 -53.09 56.54 -12.06
CA TYR A 440 -52.57 57.02 -13.33
C TYR A 440 -53.64 57.71 -14.15
N SER A 441 -53.23 58.75 -14.94
CA SER A 441 -54.03 59.15 -16.06
C SER A 441 -53.97 58.09 -17.14
N ARG A 442 -54.97 58.03 -18.00
CA ARG A 442 -55.06 57.08 -19.13
C ARG A 442 -53.81 57.20 -20.06
N ASN A 443 -53.38 58.41 -20.34
CA ASN A 443 -52.18 58.67 -21.14
C ASN A 443 -50.89 58.26 -20.45
N ASP A 444 -50.74 58.53 -19.18
CA ASP A 444 -49.53 58.13 -18.45
C ASP A 444 -49.43 56.61 -18.23
N LEU A 445 -50.59 55.91 -18.06
CA LEU A 445 -50.63 54.48 -18.05
C LEU A 445 -50.21 53.83 -19.36
N ILE A 446 -50.74 54.39 -20.49
CA ILE A 446 -50.31 53.97 -21.84
C ILE A 446 -48.78 54.16 -21.97
N LYS A 447 -48.27 55.34 -21.60
CA LYS A 447 -46.85 55.64 -21.65
C LYS A 447 -46.05 54.68 -20.78
N SER A 448 -46.48 54.38 -19.55
CA SER A 448 -45.85 53.38 -18.68
C SER A 448 -45.82 51.99 -19.30
N LEU A 449 -46.88 51.55 -19.94
CA LEU A 449 -46.95 50.26 -20.62
C LEU A 449 -45.99 50.17 -21.82
N VAL A 450 -45.82 51.27 -22.56
CA VAL A 450 -44.91 51.35 -23.70
C VAL A 450 -43.45 51.44 -23.24
N ASP A 451 -43.13 52.46 -22.47
CA ASP A 451 -41.75 52.82 -22.12
C ASP A 451 -41.17 51.89 -21.04
N GLY A 452 -42.00 51.56 -20.04
CA GLY A 452 -41.59 50.73 -18.89
C GLY A 452 -41.71 49.22 -19.10
N TRP A 453 -42.74 48.77 -19.87
CA TRP A 453 -43.05 47.37 -19.99
C TRP A 453 -42.88 46.84 -21.43
N GLY A 454 -42.57 47.68 -22.41
CA GLY A 454 -42.18 47.33 -23.76
C GLY A 454 -43.33 46.82 -24.63
N PHE A 455 -44.59 47.16 -24.30
CA PHE A 455 -45.74 46.94 -25.20
C PHE A 455 -45.69 47.90 -26.38
N THR A 456 -46.27 47.54 -27.51
CA THR A 456 -46.45 48.49 -28.58
C THR A 456 -47.46 49.56 -28.19
N LYS A 457 -47.44 50.74 -28.85
CA LYS A 457 -48.41 51.79 -28.60
C LYS A 457 -49.84 51.34 -28.90
N GLU A 458 -50.01 50.54 -29.93
CA GLU A 458 -51.28 49.97 -30.29
C GLU A 458 -51.84 49.01 -29.24
N GLU A 459 -51.00 48.04 -28.76
CA GLU A 459 -51.36 47.08 -27.70
C GLU A 459 -51.74 47.81 -26.40
N ALA A 460 -50.93 48.83 -25.99
CA ALA A 460 -51.17 49.59 -24.78
C ALA A 460 -52.43 50.48 -24.92
N THR A 461 -52.66 51.11 -26.04
CA THR A 461 -53.86 51.96 -26.30
C THR A 461 -55.11 51.08 -26.26
N ASN A 462 -55.12 49.99 -27.01
CA ASN A 462 -56.27 49.06 -27.03
C ASN A 462 -56.53 48.43 -25.68
N ALA A 463 -55.52 48.10 -24.88
CA ALA A 463 -55.62 47.55 -23.53
C ALA A 463 -56.27 48.49 -22.56
N VAL A 464 -56.06 49.79 -22.66
CA VAL A 464 -56.52 50.84 -21.72
C VAL A 464 -57.83 51.49 -22.20
N LYS A 465 -58.17 51.39 -23.49
CA LYS A 465 -59.33 52.08 -24.11
C LYS A 465 -60.61 51.99 -23.31
N ASP A 466 -61.03 50.77 -22.98
CA ASP A 466 -62.28 50.46 -22.30
C ASP A 466 -62.08 50.05 -20.81
N LEU A 467 -60.86 50.24 -20.30
CA LEU A 467 -60.52 49.83 -18.94
C LEU A 467 -61.24 50.76 -17.92
N LYS A 468 -61.99 50.16 -16.98
CA LYS A 468 -62.61 50.81 -15.86
C LYS A 468 -61.91 50.39 -14.58
N HIS A 469 -61.33 51.32 -13.82
CA HIS A 469 -60.68 51.10 -12.56
C HIS A 469 -60.68 52.36 -11.70
N GLU A 470 -60.85 52.23 -10.40
CA GLU A 470 -60.94 53.36 -9.45
C GLU A 470 -59.68 54.28 -9.44
N ASN A 471 -58.57 53.69 -9.74
CA ASN A 471 -57.28 54.39 -9.78
C ASN A 471 -56.88 54.87 -11.21
N LEU A 472 -57.79 54.80 -12.17
CA LEU A 472 -57.58 55.31 -13.53
C LEU A 472 -58.41 56.60 -13.76
N THR A 473 -57.74 57.71 -14.09
CA THR A 473 -58.36 58.97 -14.46
C THR A 473 -58.23 59.24 -15.96
N ASP A 474 -59.14 60.00 -16.50
CA ASP A 474 -59.12 60.36 -17.94
C ASP A 474 -57.98 61.29 -18.30
#